data_38ee1a6e6f748156bc3222fd264a0146
#
_entry.id   38ee1a6e6f748156bc3222fd264a0146
#
_cell.length_a   1.000
_cell.length_b   1.000
_cell.length_c   1.000
_cell.angle_alpha   90.00
_cell.angle_beta   90.00
_cell.angle_gamma   90.00
#
_symmetry.space_group_name_H-M   'P 1'
#
loop_
_entity.id
_entity.type
_entity.pdbx_description
1 polymer ?
#
loop_
_entity_poly.entity_id
_entity_poly.type
_entity_poly.pdbx_seq_one_letter_code
_entity_poly.pdbx_strand_id
1 'polypeptide(L)'
;MPQWIYNIEIKPISTNIEERKCVLNKKKWKEYKMKDLFEFKKGRRLTKADMVPGQTNYIGAVSENNGVREKIDAETTWEPNCITVNYNGRVGEAFYQSDSFWASDDVNVLYAKKEWKMNKYNALFLITIIKANKYRFGYGRKWTLEKMKDTTIKLPSKKDGTPDFKYMEKYIKKLPYSDKI
;
A
#
# COMPACT_ATOMS: atom_id res chain seq x y z
N MET A 1 2.49 45.37 17.83
CA MET A 1 2.70 43.93 17.68
C MET A 1 2.78 43.30 19.05
N PRO A 2 2.01 42.24 19.35
CA PRO A 2 1.98 41.67 20.71
C PRO A 2 3.29 40.96 21.03
N GLN A 3 3.83 41.21 22.20
CA GLN A 3 5.13 40.77 22.72
C GLN A 3 5.26 39.25 22.99
N TRP A 4 4.19 38.46 22.80
CA TRP A 4 4.20 36.99 23.03
C TRP A 4 4.78 36.17 21.88
N ILE A 5 5.12 36.81 20.76
CA ILE A 5 5.70 36.12 19.55
C ILE A 5 7.19 35.79 19.75
N TYR A 6 7.89 36.39 20.71
CA TYR A 6 9.34 36.26 20.88
C TYR A 6 9.79 35.18 21.86
N ASN A 7 8.88 34.44 22.50
CA ASN A 7 9.24 33.43 23.51
C ASN A 7 8.90 31.98 23.07
N ILE A 8 8.93 31.68 21.78
CA ILE A 8 8.95 30.29 21.37
C ILE A 8 10.41 29.84 21.42
N GLU A 9 10.85 29.32 22.55
CA GLU A 9 12.06 28.49 22.60
C GLU A 9 11.83 27.29 21.69
N ILE A 10 12.35 27.36 20.46
CA ILE A 10 12.52 26.19 19.60
C ILE A 10 13.64 25.41 20.29
N LYS A 11 13.29 24.51 21.19
CA LYS A 11 14.26 23.53 21.66
C LYS A 11 14.78 22.80 20.43
N PRO A 12 16.11 22.82 20.19
CA PRO A 12 16.66 22.03 19.09
C PRO A 12 16.19 20.60 19.31
N ILE A 13 15.51 20.04 18.31
CA ILE A 13 15.24 18.59 18.26
C ILE A 13 16.61 17.98 18.41
N SER A 14 16.84 17.27 19.51
CA SER A 14 18.11 16.62 19.78
C SER A 14 18.39 15.73 18.59
N THR A 15 19.34 16.14 17.77
CA THR A 15 19.85 15.39 16.62
C THR A 15 20.76 14.26 17.08
N ASN A 16 20.35 13.50 18.09
CA ASN A 16 20.80 12.13 18.24
C ASN A 16 20.10 11.26 17.20
N ILE A 17 20.22 11.67 15.95
CA ILE A 17 20.20 10.77 14.79
C ILE A 17 21.56 10.05 14.81
N GLU A 18 21.83 9.31 15.85
CA GLU A 18 22.70 8.15 15.71
C GLU A 18 22.00 7.25 14.69
N GLU A 19 22.46 7.40 13.50
CA GLU A 19 22.30 6.67 12.29
C GLU A 19 21.85 5.23 12.53
N ARG A 20 20.56 5.02 12.71
CA ARG A 20 19.95 3.75 12.40
C ARG A 20 19.95 3.65 10.88
N LYS A 21 21.16 3.45 10.28
CA LYS A 21 21.28 3.06 8.88
C LYS A 21 20.54 1.73 8.73
N CYS A 22 19.26 1.79 8.47
CA CYS A 22 18.46 0.63 8.14
C CYS A 22 18.79 0.21 6.71
N VAL A 23 20.02 -0.35 6.54
CA VAL A 23 20.52 -0.76 5.22
C VAL A 23 19.77 -2.00 4.79
N LEU A 24 19.01 -1.88 3.71
CA LEU A 24 18.38 -3.02 3.06
C LEU A 24 19.45 -3.93 2.45
N ASN A 25 19.67 -5.09 3.07
CA ASN A 25 20.54 -6.11 2.49
C ASN A 25 19.81 -6.87 1.37
N LYS A 26 20.05 -6.45 0.12
CA LYS A 26 19.41 -7.03 -1.07
C LYS A 26 20.03 -8.38 -1.52
N LYS A 27 21.13 -8.83 -0.94
CA LYS A 27 21.84 -10.07 -1.35
C LYS A 27 21.00 -11.34 -1.20
N LYS A 28 19.99 -11.32 -0.32
CA LYS A 28 19.11 -12.46 -0.03
C LYS A 28 17.72 -12.31 -0.65
N TRP A 29 17.54 -11.39 -1.60
CA TRP A 29 16.25 -11.19 -2.26
C TRP A 29 16.09 -12.17 -3.40
N LYS A 30 14.90 -12.77 -3.51
CA LYS A 30 14.48 -13.65 -4.59
C LYS A 30 13.28 -13.08 -5.34
N GLU A 31 13.03 -13.62 -6.50
CA GLU A 31 11.92 -13.26 -7.36
C GLU A 31 10.69 -14.12 -7.06
N TYR A 32 9.52 -13.47 -6.97
CA TYR A 32 8.23 -14.12 -6.75
C TYR A 32 7.20 -13.53 -7.69
N LYS A 33 6.36 -14.37 -8.27
CA LYS A 33 5.19 -13.89 -9.01
C LYS A 33 4.14 -13.40 -8.01
N MET A 34 3.48 -12.29 -8.33
CA MET A 34 2.46 -11.75 -7.44
C MET A 34 1.30 -12.72 -7.21
N LYS A 35 0.95 -13.54 -8.21
CA LYS A 35 -0.07 -14.59 -8.07
C LYS A 35 0.27 -15.67 -7.05
N ASP A 36 1.54 -15.87 -6.72
CA ASP A 36 1.97 -16.84 -5.73
C ASP A 36 1.83 -16.29 -4.30
N LEU A 37 1.74 -14.97 -4.16
CA LEU A 37 1.66 -14.25 -2.89
C LEU A 37 0.24 -13.80 -2.53
N PHE A 38 -0.56 -13.46 -3.54
CA PHE A 38 -1.84 -12.81 -3.35
C PHE A 38 -3.01 -13.55 -4.02
N GLU A 39 -4.16 -13.44 -3.37
CA GLU A 39 -5.46 -13.63 -4.00
C GLU A 39 -5.91 -12.28 -4.57
N PHE A 40 -6.37 -12.29 -5.83
CA PHE A 40 -6.75 -11.08 -6.54
C PHE A 40 -8.27 -11.01 -6.70
N LYS A 41 -8.83 -9.86 -6.33
CA LYS A 41 -10.23 -9.53 -6.64
C LYS A 41 -10.26 -8.23 -7.45
N LYS A 42 -11.19 -8.16 -8.40
CA LYS A 42 -11.41 -6.95 -9.20
C LYS A 42 -12.45 -6.07 -8.49
N GLY A 43 -12.22 -4.75 -8.49
CA GLY A 43 -13.21 -3.81 -8.01
C GLY A 43 -14.47 -3.81 -8.88
N ARG A 44 -15.53 -3.17 -8.41
CA ARG A 44 -16.85 -3.14 -9.03
C ARG A 44 -17.20 -1.73 -9.46
N ARG A 45 -17.75 -1.62 -10.67
CA ARG A 45 -18.22 -0.35 -11.20
C ARG A 45 -19.41 0.19 -10.38
N LEU A 46 -19.29 1.45 -9.99
CA LEU A 46 -20.38 2.26 -9.50
C LEU A 46 -20.37 3.58 -10.29
N THR A 47 -21.48 3.96 -10.88
CA THR A 47 -21.53 5.20 -11.65
C THR A 47 -21.71 6.39 -10.72
N LYS A 48 -21.28 7.58 -11.17
CA LYS A 48 -21.43 8.79 -10.36
C LYS A 48 -22.88 9.12 -10.06
N ALA A 49 -23.80 8.75 -10.95
CA ALA A 49 -25.24 8.94 -10.75
C ALA A 49 -25.82 8.06 -9.63
N ASP A 50 -25.18 6.91 -9.36
CA ASP A 50 -25.60 5.96 -8.33
C ASP A 50 -24.90 6.20 -6.99
N MET A 51 -23.98 7.15 -6.93
CA MET A 51 -23.25 7.47 -5.70
C MET A 51 -24.06 8.44 -4.84
N VAL A 52 -24.46 7.97 -3.68
CA VAL A 52 -25.06 8.78 -2.63
C VAL A 52 -24.00 9.06 -1.56
N PRO A 53 -23.85 10.32 -1.07
CA PRO A 53 -22.91 10.61 0.01
C PRO A 53 -23.21 9.79 1.28
N GLY A 54 -22.17 9.26 1.95
CA GLY A 54 -22.34 8.40 3.11
C GLY A 54 -21.05 8.20 3.91
N GLN A 55 -20.84 7.02 4.51
CA GLN A 55 -19.71 6.73 5.40
C GLN A 55 -18.73 5.70 4.85
N THR A 56 -19.12 4.90 3.86
CA THR A 56 -18.28 3.86 3.26
C THR A 56 -17.20 4.50 2.38
N ASN A 57 -15.93 4.19 2.63
CA ASN A 57 -14.82 4.64 1.79
C ASN A 57 -14.95 4.06 0.38
N TYR A 58 -15.03 4.93 -0.63
CA TYR A 58 -14.96 4.56 -2.04
C TYR A 58 -13.53 4.72 -2.54
N ILE A 59 -12.87 3.58 -2.78
CA ILE A 59 -11.50 3.54 -3.29
C ILE A 59 -11.53 3.66 -4.81
N GLY A 60 -10.96 4.76 -5.31
CA GLY A 60 -10.87 5.07 -6.72
C GLY A 60 -9.42 5.11 -7.21
N ALA A 61 -9.23 5.31 -8.52
CA ALA A 61 -7.91 5.39 -9.14
C ALA A 61 -7.23 6.76 -8.92
N VAL A 62 -7.05 7.14 -7.65
CA VAL A 62 -6.35 8.37 -7.22
C VAL A 62 -4.97 8.05 -6.67
N SER A 63 -4.11 9.07 -6.46
CA SER A 63 -2.73 8.91 -5.98
C SER A 63 -2.50 9.38 -4.55
N GLU A 64 -3.53 9.83 -3.88
CA GLU A 64 -3.51 10.47 -2.56
C GLU A 64 -4.63 9.96 -1.66
N ASN A 65 -4.72 10.46 -0.43
CA ASN A 65 -5.76 10.15 0.53
C ASN A 65 -6.01 8.64 0.72
N ASN A 66 -4.95 7.85 0.77
CA ASN A 66 -5.01 6.38 0.88
C ASN A 66 -5.89 5.69 -0.19
N GLY A 67 -6.04 6.32 -1.36
CA GLY A 67 -6.90 5.84 -2.43
C GLY A 67 -8.38 6.19 -2.26
N VAL A 68 -8.78 6.82 -1.15
CA VAL A 68 -10.17 7.25 -0.91
C VAL A 68 -10.48 8.45 -1.78
N ARG A 69 -11.36 8.25 -2.74
CA ARG A 69 -11.82 9.30 -3.65
C ARG A 69 -13.00 10.09 -3.07
N GLU A 70 -13.92 9.38 -2.41
CA GLU A 70 -15.10 9.95 -1.77
C GLU A 70 -15.67 8.96 -0.74
N LYS A 71 -16.66 9.39 0.04
CA LYS A 71 -17.42 8.51 0.93
C LYS A 71 -18.84 8.38 0.42
N ILE A 72 -19.34 7.15 0.36
CA ILE A 72 -20.64 6.82 -0.23
C ILE A 72 -21.54 6.07 0.75
N ASP A 73 -22.83 6.12 0.52
CA ASP A 73 -23.83 5.29 1.20
C ASP A 73 -24.02 4.00 0.38
N ALA A 74 -23.19 3.01 0.68
CA ALA A 74 -23.24 1.69 0.08
C ALA A 74 -22.70 0.65 1.05
N GLU A 75 -23.20 -0.58 0.93
CA GLU A 75 -22.61 -1.70 1.67
C GLU A 75 -21.17 -1.94 1.24
N THR A 76 -20.32 -2.23 2.22
CA THR A 76 -18.94 -2.62 1.94
C THR A 76 -18.89 -3.97 1.24
N THR A 77 -18.10 -4.06 0.17
CA THR A 77 -18.01 -5.28 -0.64
C THR A 77 -16.67 -5.97 -0.49
N TRP A 78 -15.68 -5.27 0.07
CA TRP A 78 -14.33 -5.76 0.29
C TRP A 78 -13.94 -5.65 1.75
N GLU A 79 -13.43 -6.77 2.27
CA GLU A 79 -12.95 -6.89 3.63
C GLU A 79 -11.65 -6.08 3.84
N PRO A 80 -11.36 -5.67 5.08
CA PRO A 80 -10.13 -4.97 5.41
C PRO A 80 -8.89 -5.86 5.29
N ASN A 81 -7.74 -5.29 5.64
CA ASN A 81 -6.44 -5.96 5.69
C ASN A 81 -5.98 -6.48 4.32
N CYS A 82 -6.04 -5.61 3.32
CA CYS A 82 -5.64 -5.89 1.96
C CYS A 82 -4.86 -4.72 1.35
N ILE A 83 -4.30 -4.94 0.16
CA ILE A 83 -3.65 -3.90 -0.65
C ILE A 83 -4.53 -3.61 -1.86
N THR A 84 -4.87 -2.35 -2.09
CA THR A 84 -5.50 -1.90 -3.34
C THR A 84 -4.44 -1.41 -4.31
N VAL A 85 -4.59 -1.73 -5.60
CA VAL A 85 -3.67 -1.32 -6.66
C VAL A 85 -4.44 -0.81 -7.86
N ASN A 86 -4.16 0.42 -8.28
CA ASN A 86 -4.77 1.00 -9.46
C ASN A 86 -4.22 0.33 -10.74
N TYR A 87 -5.08 -0.23 -11.57
CA TYR A 87 -4.67 -0.80 -12.86
C TYR A 87 -4.98 0.12 -14.04
N ASN A 88 -5.86 1.07 -13.86
CA ASN A 88 -6.23 2.14 -14.79
C ASN A 88 -6.19 3.49 -14.06
N GLY A 89 -6.16 4.62 -14.77
CA GLY A 89 -5.94 5.93 -14.15
C GLY A 89 -4.51 6.06 -13.62
N ARG A 90 -4.31 6.35 -12.35
CA ARG A 90 -2.99 6.44 -11.69
C ARG A 90 -2.36 5.04 -11.51
N VAL A 91 -1.98 4.43 -12.63
CA VAL A 91 -1.53 3.03 -12.69
C VAL A 91 -0.37 2.76 -11.74
N GLY A 92 -0.51 1.69 -10.94
CA GLY A 92 0.51 1.22 -10.00
C GLY A 92 0.55 1.98 -8.68
N GLU A 93 -0.31 2.98 -8.44
CA GLU A 93 -0.53 3.48 -7.09
C GLU A 93 -1.18 2.38 -6.25
N ALA A 94 -0.68 2.21 -5.03
CA ALA A 94 -1.10 1.13 -4.15
C ALA A 94 -1.23 1.64 -2.71
N PHE A 95 -2.23 1.11 -1.98
CA PHE A 95 -2.54 1.53 -0.62
C PHE A 95 -2.96 0.34 0.23
N TYR A 96 -2.69 0.42 1.54
CA TYR A 96 -3.19 -0.54 2.52
C TYR A 96 -4.56 -0.10 3.04
N GLN A 97 -5.52 -1.02 3.04
CA GLN A 97 -6.86 -0.77 3.55
C GLN A 97 -7.03 -1.49 4.89
N SER A 98 -7.18 -0.70 5.96
CA SER A 98 -7.42 -1.18 7.33
C SER A 98 -8.88 -1.46 7.63
N ASP A 99 -9.78 -0.85 6.88
CA ASP A 99 -11.22 -0.89 7.06
C ASP A 99 -11.89 -1.47 5.83
N SER A 100 -13.13 -1.93 5.98
CA SER A 100 -13.95 -2.36 4.86
C SER A 100 -14.30 -1.18 3.95
N PHE A 101 -14.45 -1.43 2.66
CA PHE A 101 -14.58 -0.37 1.66
C PHE A 101 -15.34 -0.84 0.42
N TRP A 102 -15.58 0.09 -0.49
CA TRP A 102 -15.98 -0.18 -1.87
C TRP A 102 -14.81 0.12 -2.82
N ALA A 103 -14.42 -0.83 -3.67
CA ALA A 103 -13.39 -0.62 -4.70
C ALA A 103 -14.02 -0.37 -6.08
N SER A 104 -13.60 0.70 -6.75
CA SER A 104 -14.00 0.98 -8.14
C SER A 104 -13.45 -0.08 -9.10
N ASP A 105 -14.06 -0.18 -10.28
CA ASP A 105 -13.64 -1.08 -11.34
C ASP A 105 -12.24 -0.77 -11.93
N ASP A 106 -11.65 0.36 -11.58
CA ASP A 106 -10.26 0.73 -11.94
C ASP A 106 -9.21 0.27 -10.92
N VAL A 107 -9.65 -0.42 -9.87
CA VAL A 107 -8.80 -0.87 -8.75
C VAL A 107 -8.85 -2.39 -8.62
N ASN A 108 -7.69 -3.03 -8.46
CA ASN A 108 -7.58 -4.42 -8.06
C ASN A 108 -7.30 -4.50 -6.55
N VAL A 109 -7.88 -5.50 -5.89
CA VAL A 109 -7.73 -5.75 -4.46
C VAL A 109 -6.93 -7.04 -4.26
N LEU A 110 -5.88 -6.96 -3.46
CA LEU A 110 -4.90 -8.02 -3.21
C LEU A 110 -4.99 -8.46 -1.75
N TYR A 111 -5.47 -9.65 -1.50
CA TYR A 111 -5.46 -10.28 -0.19
C TYR A 111 -4.25 -11.20 -0.04
N ALA A 112 -3.76 -11.38 1.18
CA ALA A 112 -2.75 -12.40 1.47
C ALA A 112 -3.30 -13.79 1.19
N LYS A 113 -2.50 -14.66 0.58
CA LYS A 113 -2.81 -16.09 0.54
C LYS A 113 -2.68 -16.73 1.93
N LYS A 114 -3.26 -17.93 2.10
CA LYS A 114 -3.35 -18.61 3.40
C LYS A 114 -1.99 -18.89 4.07
N GLU A 115 -0.93 -18.96 3.27
CA GLU A 115 0.43 -19.28 3.73
C GLU A 115 1.08 -18.17 4.55
N TRP A 116 0.51 -16.95 4.55
CA TRP A 116 1.03 -15.82 5.30
C TRP A 116 -0.08 -14.86 5.74
N LYS A 117 0.22 -14.04 6.75
CA LYS A 117 -0.71 -13.05 7.27
C LYS A 117 -0.25 -11.63 6.96
N MET A 118 -1.09 -10.87 6.29
CA MET A 118 -0.89 -9.44 6.06
C MET A 118 -1.10 -8.65 7.37
N ASN A 119 -0.30 -7.63 7.57
CA ASN A 119 -0.52 -6.56 8.54
C ASN A 119 -0.02 -5.24 7.95
N LYS A 120 -0.36 -4.11 8.58
CA LYS A 120 -0.01 -2.78 8.06
C LYS A 120 1.49 -2.62 7.73
N TYR A 121 2.38 -3.19 8.51
CA TYR A 121 3.83 -3.00 8.32
C TYR A 121 4.37 -3.79 7.13
N ASN A 122 4.07 -5.10 7.04
CA ASN A 122 4.50 -5.87 5.87
C ASN A 122 3.78 -5.44 4.60
N ALA A 123 2.54 -4.96 4.69
CA ALA A 123 1.81 -4.36 3.57
C ALA A 123 2.51 -3.10 3.06
N LEU A 124 2.97 -2.19 3.92
CA LEU A 124 3.70 -0.97 3.52
C LEU A 124 5.02 -1.29 2.80
N PHE A 125 5.72 -2.32 3.27
CA PHE A 125 6.92 -2.80 2.56
C PHE A 125 6.56 -3.29 1.15
N LEU A 126 5.53 -4.15 1.04
CA LEU A 126 5.05 -4.68 -0.25
C LEU A 126 4.54 -3.58 -1.17
N ILE A 127 3.79 -2.60 -0.67
CA ILE A 127 3.33 -1.42 -1.41
C ILE A 127 4.50 -0.68 -2.03
N THR A 128 5.58 -0.46 -1.28
CA THR A 128 6.78 0.20 -1.80
C THR A 128 7.37 -0.57 -2.98
N ILE A 129 7.44 -1.89 -2.89
CA ILE A 129 7.93 -2.75 -3.98
C ILE A 129 6.96 -2.76 -5.17
N ILE A 130 5.66 -2.84 -4.93
CA ILE A 130 4.62 -2.78 -5.98
C ILE A 130 4.72 -1.44 -6.72
N LYS A 131 4.75 -0.32 -6.00
CA LYS A 131 4.88 1.03 -6.60
C LYS A 131 6.19 1.19 -7.36
N ALA A 132 7.27 0.57 -6.93
CA ALA A 132 8.54 0.58 -7.67
C ALA A 132 8.46 -0.09 -9.05
N ASN A 133 7.46 -0.95 -9.28
CA ASN A 133 7.23 -1.59 -10.59
C ASN A 133 6.36 -0.77 -11.55
N LYS A 134 5.72 0.33 -11.09
CA LYS A 134 4.78 1.11 -11.90
C LYS A 134 5.40 1.71 -13.16
N TYR A 135 6.72 1.97 -13.20
CA TYR A 135 7.41 2.51 -14.38
C TYR A 135 7.25 1.64 -15.63
N ARG A 136 6.95 0.34 -15.45
CA ARG A 136 6.72 -0.63 -16.54
C ARG A 136 5.36 -0.47 -17.20
N PHE A 137 4.45 0.28 -16.57
CA PHE A 137 3.06 0.40 -16.95
C PHE A 137 2.66 1.88 -17.08
N GLY A 138 1.58 2.16 -17.78
CA GLY A 138 1.09 3.52 -18.01
C GLY A 138 -0.21 3.50 -18.80
N TYR A 139 -0.63 4.66 -19.30
CA TYR A 139 -1.90 4.80 -20.02
C TYR A 139 -2.02 3.83 -21.20
N GLY A 140 -0.99 3.74 -22.06
CA GLY A 140 -0.95 2.80 -23.20
C GLY A 140 -0.60 1.35 -22.83
N ARG A 141 -0.16 1.09 -21.60
CA ARG A 141 0.27 -0.22 -21.09
C ARG A 141 -0.33 -0.49 -19.72
N LYS A 142 -1.65 -0.55 -19.64
CA LYS A 142 -2.38 -0.79 -18.38
C LYS A 142 -1.84 -2.02 -17.65
N TRP A 143 -1.76 -1.93 -16.33
CA TRP A 143 -1.39 -3.04 -15.47
C TRP A 143 -2.61 -3.90 -15.15
N THR A 144 -3.15 -4.54 -16.19
CA THR A 144 -4.36 -5.37 -16.06
C THR A 144 -4.19 -6.48 -15.01
N LEU A 145 -5.29 -7.04 -14.54
CA LEU A 145 -5.31 -8.09 -13.53
C LEU A 145 -4.36 -9.25 -13.90
N GLU A 146 -4.40 -9.73 -15.14
CA GLU A 146 -3.56 -10.85 -15.60
C GLU A 146 -2.07 -10.47 -15.63
N LYS A 147 -1.75 -9.28 -16.14
CA LYS A 147 -0.37 -8.78 -16.10
C LYS A 147 0.12 -8.59 -14.65
N MET A 148 -0.76 -8.17 -13.75
CA MET A 148 -0.42 -7.98 -12.34
C MET A 148 -0.13 -9.32 -11.67
N LYS A 149 -0.94 -10.34 -11.90
CA LYS A 149 -0.73 -11.72 -11.43
C LYS A 149 0.64 -12.28 -11.88
N ASP A 150 1.00 -12.06 -13.13
CA ASP A 150 2.25 -12.57 -13.71
C ASP A 150 3.46 -11.66 -13.46
N THR A 151 3.25 -10.49 -12.87
CA THR A 151 4.35 -9.58 -12.50
C THR A 151 5.24 -10.24 -11.45
N THR A 152 6.53 -10.23 -11.71
CA THR A 152 7.55 -10.69 -10.77
C THR A 152 8.06 -9.50 -9.95
N ILE A 153 8.10 -9.67 -8.63
CA ILE A 153 8.66 -8.73 -7.67
C ILE A 153 9.78 -9.38 -6.87
N LYS A 154 10.78 -8.58 -6.47
CA LYS A 154 11.88 -9.06 -5.63
C LYS A 154 11.58 -8.77 -4.17
N LEU A 155 11.70 -9.80 -3.31
CA LEU A 155 11.43 -9.71 -1.89
C LEU A 155 12.53 -10.38 -1.07
N PRO A 156 12.76 -9.92 0.18
CA PRO A 156 13.59 -10.63 1.15
C PRO A 156 13.13 -12.07 1.31
N SER A 157 14.08 -13.01 1.39
CA SER A 157 13.79 -14.44 1.42
C SER A 157 14.45 -15.11 2.60
N LYS A 158 13.77 -16.09 3.18
CA LYS A 158 14.31 -17.00 4.18
C LYS A 158 15.29 -17.99 3.53
N LYS A 159 15.95 -18.80 4.37
CA LYS A 159 16.87 -19.86 3.91
C LYS A 159 16.18 -20.92 3.06
N ASP A 160 14.92 -21.24 3.37
CA ASP A 160 14.07 -22.19 2.63
C ASP A 160 13.59 -21.66 1.27
N GLY A 161 13.86 -20.39 0.97
CA GLY A 161 13.46 -19.75 -0.28
C GLY A 161 12.07 -19.11 -0.26
N THR A 162 11.34 -19.18 0.84
CA THR A 162 10.05 -18.47 0.99
C THR A 162 10.24 -16.99 1.31
N PRO A 163 9.26 -16.12 1.01
CA PRO A 163 9.33 -14.70 1.38
C PRO A 163 9.43 -14.51 2.89
N ASP A 164 10.27 -13.57 3.33
CA ASP A 164 10.43 -13.25 4.77
C ASP A 164 9.55 -12.06 5.16
N PHE A 165 8.26 -12.29 5.33
CA PHE A 165 7.30 -11.27 5.76
C PHE A 165 7.59 -10.73 7.16
N LYS A 166 8.21 -11.54 8.06
CA LYS A 166 8.63 -11.08 9.39
C LYS A 166 9.78 -10.07 9.29
N TYR A 167 10.71 -10.28 8.36
CA TYR A 167 11.76 -9.30 8.09
C TYR A 167 11.18 -7.99 7.58
N MET A 168 10.24 -8.05 6.62
CA MET A 168 9.58 -6.86 6.07
C MET A 168 8.88 -6.05 7.17
N GLU A 169 8.13 -6.71 8.04
CA GLU A 169 7.48 -6.09 9.19
C GLU A 169 8.49 -5.43 10.14
N LYS A 170 9.53 -6.18 10.55
CA LYS A 170 10.57 -5.66 11.44
C LYS A 170 11.31 -4.48 10.81
N TYR A 171 11.53 -4.51 9.51
CA TYR A 171 12.17 -3.41 8.79
C TYR A 171 11.36 -2.13 8.89
N ILE A 172 10.08 -2.17 8.56
CA ILE A 172 9.19 -0.99 8.64
C ILE A 172 9.10 -0.48 10.09
N LYS A 173 8.95 -1.37 11.07
CA LYS A 173 8.89 -0.98 12.49
C LYS A 173 10.17 -0.30 13.02
N LYS A 174 11.31 -0.47 12.34
CA LYS A 174 12.57 0.21 12.71
C LYS A 174 12.73 1.58 12.07
N LEU A 175 11.91 1.94 11.09
CA LEU A 175 11.99 3.24 10.46
C LEU A 175 11.56 4.35 11.44
N PRO A 176 12.15 5.55 11.33
CA PRO A 176 11.67 6.72 12.06
C PRO A 176 10.16 6.92 11.84
N TYR A 177 9.44 7.31 12.88
CA TYR A 177 7.98 7.55 12.86
C TYR A 177 7.10 6.33 12.56
N SER A 178 7.64 5.12 12.62
CA SER A 178 6.86 3.89 12.42
C SER A 178 5.76 3.68 13.48
N ASP A 179 5.87 4.34 14.62
CA ASP A 179 4.87 4.40 15.68
C ASP A 179 3.65 5.25 15.31
N LYS A 180 3.76 6.09 14.30
CA LYS A 180 2.69 6.97 13.80
C LYS A 180 1.93 6.43 12.58
N ILE A 181 2.25 5.19 12.18
CA ILE A 181 1.62 4.51 11.04
C ILE A 181 0.35 3.79 11.50
#